data_8bc8f51fe92fd23fb40840f9c08a6179
#
_entry.id   8bc8f51fe92fd23fb40840f9c08a6179
#
_cell.length_a   1.000
_cell.length_b   1.000
_cell.length_c   1.000
_cell.angle_alpha   90.00
_cell.angle_beta   90.00
_cell.angle_gamma   90.00
#
_symmetry.space_group_name_H-M   'P 1'
#
loop_
_entity.id
_entity.type
_entity.pdbx_description
1 polymer ?
#
loop_
_entity_poly.entity_id
_entity_poly.type
_entity_poly.pdbx_seq_one_letter_code
_entity_poly.pdbx_strand_id
1 'polypeptide(L)'
;MQIPIFFQTAGLLLLSNIFMTFAWYGHLKSLNNRAWYIAALISWGIALFEYLLQVPANRIGATQYSLAQLKIMQEAITLTVFVPFAMFYMDQPFKLDYVWAALCLVGAVYFIFRS
;
A
#
# COMPACT_ATOMS: atom_id res chain seq x y z
N MET A 1 -9.53 8.03 -24.53
CA MET A 1 -8.42 7.06 -24.49
C MET A 1 -8.56 6.19 -23.25
N GLN A 2 -8.55 4.88 -23.44
CA GLN A 2 -8.68 3.95 -22.31
C GLN A 2 -7.30 3.67 -21.71
N ILE A 3 -7.21 3.84 -20.40
CA ILE A 3 -5.98 3.52 -19.68
C ILE A 3 -5.94 1.99 -19.50
N PRO A 4 -4.77 1.35 -19.78
CA PRO A 4 -4.67 -0.10 -19.57
C PRO A 4 -5.05 -0.49 -18.15
N ILE A 5 -5.64 -1.69 -18.01
CA ILE A 5 -6.12 -2.18 -16.72
C ILE A 5 -4.99 -2.22 -15.69
N PHE A 6 -3.77 -2.57 -16.11
CA PHE A 6 -2.63 -2.57 -15.20
C PHE A 6 -2.43 -1.19 -14.55
N PHE A 7 -2.44 -0.13 -15.34
CA PHE A 7 -2.22 1.21 -14.82
C PHE A 7 -3.40 1.70 -13.97
N GLN A 8 -4.62 1.34 -14.34
CA GLN A 8 -5.78 1.67 -13.51
C GLN A 8 -5.69 1.00 -12.15
N THR A 9 -5.41 -0.31 -12.14
CA THR A 9 -5.32 -1.10 -10.92
C THR A 9 -4.16 -0.62 -10.07
N ALA A 10 -2.97 -0.51 -10.66
CA ALA A 10 -1.77 -0.11 -9.92
C ALA A 10 -1.88 1.32 -9.39
N GLY A 11 -2.43 2.25 -10.19
CA GLY A 11 -2.60 3.63 -9.77
C GLY A 11 -3.54 3.76 -8.60
N LEU A 12 -4.69 3.08 -8.65
CA LEU A 12 -5.66 3.09 -7.55
C LEU A 12 -5.09 2.42 -6.31
N LEU A 13 -4.37 1.31 -6.46
CA LEU A 13 -3.72 0.65 -5.34
C LEU A 13 -2.63 1.52 -4.73
N LEU A 14 -1.90 2.25 -5.54
CA LEU A 14 -0.88 3.17 -5.05
C LEU A 14 -1.50 4.26 -4.18
N LEU A 15 -2.56 4.92 -4.66
CA LEU A 15 -3.26 5.95 -3.90
C LEU A 15 -3.87 5.35 -2.63
N SER A 16 -4.50 4.19 -2.75
CA SER A 16 -5.08 3.48 -1.61
C SER A 16 -4.03 3.19 -0.54
N ASN A 17 -2.85 2.75 -0.94
CA ASN A 17 -1.77 2.43 -0.01
C ASN A 17 -1.18 3.66 0.66
N ILE A 18 -1.17 4.82 -0.02
CA ILE A 18 -0.74 6.05 0.61
C ILE A 18 -1.66 6.38 1.78
N PHE A 19 -2.98 6.34 1.57
CA PHE A 19 -3.94 6.56 2.65
C PHE A 19 -3.81 5.51 3.75
N MET A 20 -3.68 4.24 3.36
CA MET A 20 -3.63 3.15 4.34
C MET A 20 -2.35 3.20 5.17
N THR A 21 -1.23 3.58 4.58
CA THR A 21 0.02 3.73 5.32
C THR A 21 -0.12 4.79 6.40
N PHE A 22 -0.78 5.90 6.10
CA PHE A 22 -1.07 6.90 7.12
C PHE A 22 -2.05 6.37 8.17
N ALA A 23 -3.04 5.57 7.76
CA ALA A 23 -3.98 4.99 8.71
C ALA A 23 -3.28 4.03 9.67
N TRP A 24 -2.33 3.22 9.17
CA TRP A 24 -1.61 2.26 9.99
C TRP A 24 -0.60 2.93 10.92
N TYR A 25 0.14 3.91 10.45
CA TYR A 25 1.35 4.37 11.14
C TYR A 25 1.37 5.85 11.45
N GLY A 26 0.56 6.66 10.77
CA GLY A 26 0.59 8.10 10.99
C GLY A 26 0.26 8.50 12.42
N HIS A 27 -0.64 7.73 13.09
CA HIS A 27 -1.01 8.01 14.48
C HIS A 27 0.17 7.80 15.44
N LEU A 28 1.16 7.00 15.06
CA LEU A 28 2.33 6.80 15.92
C LEU A 28 3.15 8.08 16.06
N LYS A 29 3.13 8.95 15.05
CA LYS A 29 3.83 10.22 15.10
C LYS A 29 2.93 11.35 15.54
N SER A 30 1.75 11.45 14.93
CA SER A 30 0.89 12.63 15.08
C SER A 30 -0.06 12.53 16.27
N LEU A 31 -0.41 11.32 16.69
CA LEU A 31 -1.42 11.07 17.73
C LEU A 31 -0.88 10.21 18.86
N ASN A 32 0.44 10.12 19.03
CA ASN A 32 1.05 9.24 20.01
C ASN A 32 0.75 9.65 21.45
N ASN A 33 0.40 10.93 21.70
CA ASN A 33 0.02 11.42 23.01
C ASN A 33 -1.49 11.46 23.23
N ARG A 34 -2.28 10.91 22.29
CA ARG A 34 -3.73 10.81 22.42
C ARG A 34 -4.10 9.39 22.87
N ALA A 35 -5.33 9.25 23.41
CA ALA A 35 -5.84 7.94 23.76
C ALA A 35 -5.90 7.04 22.52
N TRP A 36 -5.67 5.73 22.70
CA TRP A 36 -5.60 4.81 21.57
C TRP A 36 -6.90 4.78 20.76
N TYR A 37 -8.05 4.95 21.42
CA TYR A 37 -9.34 4.91 20.70
C TYR A 37 -9.56 6.15 19.84
N ILE A 38 -8.99 7.30 20.22
CA ILE A 38 -9.03 8.50 19.39
C ILE A 38 -8.19 8.28 18.13
N ALA A 39 -6.98 7.72 18.29
CA ALA A 39 -6.13 7.37 17.17
C ALA A 39 -6.83 6.37 16.24
N ALA A 40 -7.50 5.38 16.83
CA ALA A 40 -8.23 4.37 16.06
C ALA A 40 -9.35 5.00 15.23
N LEU A 41 -10.11 5.93 15.81
CA LEU A 41 -11.20 6.59 15.08
C LEU A 41 -10.70 7.45 13.93
N ILE A 42 -9.62 8.20 14.14
CA ILE A 42 -9.05 9.03 13.08
C ILE A 42 -8.47 8.15 11.97
N SER A 43 -7.76 7.09 12.35
CA SER A 43 -7.20 6.14 11.38
C SER A 43 -8.30 5.42 10.61
N TRP A 44 -9.42 5.10 11.27
CA TRP A 44 -10.56 4.50 10.60
C TRP A 44 -11.13 5.44 9.53
N GLY A 45 -11.20 6.74 9.82
CA GLY A 45 -11.64 7.72 8.84
C GLY A 45 -10.73 7.78 7.62
N ILE A 46 -9.41 7.69 7.84
CA ILE A 46 -8.43 7.63 6.74
C ILE A 46 -8.63 6.33 5.95
N ALA A 47 -8.84 5.21 6.65
CA ALA A 47 -9.05 3.91 6.00
C ALA A 47 -10.30 3.88 5.14
N LEU A 48 -11.32 4.68 5.49
CA LEU A 48 -12.51 4.79 4.66
C LEU A 48 -12.17 5.32 3.26
N PHE A 49 -11.34 6.35 3.18
CA PHE A 49 -10.89 6.87 1.89
C PHE A 49 -10.05 5.83 1.13
N GLU A 50 -9.19 5.10 1.84
CA GLU A 50 -8.42 4.02 1.25
C GLU A 50 -9.36 2.99 0.61
N TYR A 51 -10.39 2.58 1.32
CA TYR A 51 -11.32 1.57 0.83
C TYR A 51 -12.08 2.03 -0.41
N LEU A 52 -12.41 3.33 -0.48
CA LEU A 52 -13.08 3.89 -1.66
C LEU A 52 -12.19 3.80 -2.90
N LEU A 53 -10.88 3.70 -2.73
CA LEU A 53 -9.93 3.51 -3.82
C LEU A 53 -9.60 2.03 -4.05
N GLN A 54 -9.48 1.26 -2.97
CA GLN A 54 -9.06 -0.14 -3.07
C GLN A 54 -10.13 -1.04 -3.68
N VAL A 55 -11.40 -0.83 -3.31
CA VAL A 55 -12.47 -1.69 -3.82
C VAL A 55 -12.59 -1.55 -5.34
N PRO A 56 -12.65 -0.34 -5.93
CA PRO A 56 -12.64 -0.24 -7.40
C PRO A 56 -11.37 -0.83 -8.01
N ALA A 57 -10.21 -0.64 -7.37
CA ALA A 57 -8.94 -1.18 -7.89
C ALA A 57 -9.01 -2.70 -8.02
N ASN A 58 -9.48 -3.38 -6.98
CA ASN A 58 -9.59 -4.83 -6.99
C ASN A 58 -10.65 -5.31 -7.97
N ARG A 59 -11.75 -4.60 -8.11
CA ARG A 59 -12.80 -4.98 -9.05
C ARG A 59 -12.34 -4.81 -10.50
N ILE A 60 -11.63 -3.75 -10.80
CA ILE A 60 -11.06 -3.55 -12.12
C ILE A 60 -9.98 -4.59 -12.40
N GLY A 61 -9.07 -4.80 -11.46
CA GLY A 61 -7.97 -5.73 -11.62
C GLY A 61 -8.43 -7.18 -11.74
N ALA A 62 -9.51 -7.55 -11.05
CA ALA A 62 -10.03 -8.91 -11.08
C ALA A 62 -10.55 -9.31 -12.46
N THR A 63 -10.79 -8.36 -13.35
CA THR A 63 -11.19 -8.67 -14.73
C THR A 63 -10.02 -9.24 -15.54
N GLN A 64 -8.78 -9.05 -15.11
CA GLN A 64 -7.61 -9.46 -15.85
C GLN A 64 -6.64 -10.29 -15.02
N TYR A 65 -6.55 -10.05 -13.72
CA TYR A 65 -5.56 -10.70 -12.84
C TYR A 65 -6.23 -11.66 -11.88
N SER A 66 -5.49 -12.71 -11.51
CA SER A 66 -5.94 -13.64 -10.46
C SER A 66 -5.88 -12.96 -9.10
N LEU A 67 -6.54 -13.57 -8.11
CA LEU A 67 -6.50 -13.06 -6.73
C LEU A 67 -5.07 -13.00 -6.20
N ALA A 68 -4.28 -14.04 -6.48
CA ALA A 68 -2.88 -14.09 -6.03
C ALA A 68 -2.06 -12.97 -6.67
N GLN A 69 -2.27 -12.71 -7.95
CA GLN A 69 -1.58 -11.63 -8.65
C GLN A 69 -1.93 -10.26 -8.07
N LEU A 70 -3.21 -10.04 -7.75
CA LEU A 70 -3.64 -8.79 -7.12
C LEU A 70 -2.99 -8.60 -5.75
N LYS A 71 -2.93 -9.68 -4.96
CA LYS A 71 -2.35 -9.62 -3.61
C LYS A 71 -0.86 -9.28 -3.67
N ILE A 72 -0.12 -9.95 -4.54
CA ILE A 72 1.32 -9.69 -4.65
C ILE A 72 1.59 -8.30 -5.21
N MET A 73 0.78 -7.84 -6.17
CA MET A 73 0.88 -6.48 -6.68
C MET A 73 0.67 -5.47 -5.54
N GLN A 74 -0.33 -5.71 -4.70
CA GLN A 74 -0.62 -4.84 -3.56
C GLN A 74 0.54 -4.82 -2.57
N GLU A 75 1.14 -5.97 -2.27
CA GLU A 75 2.27 -6.04 -1.33
C GLU A 75 3.48 -5.28 -1.87
N ALA A 76 3.78 -5.41 -3.16
CA ALA A 76 4.89 -4.69 -3.77
C ALA A 76 4.65 -3.17 -3.69
N ILE A 77 3.43 -2.72 -3.97
CA ILE A 77 3.07 -1.31 -3.88
C ILE A 77 3.13 -0.85 -2.43
N THR A 78 2.67 -1.68 -1.50
CA THR A 78 2.70 -1.35 -0.07
C THR A 78 4.13 -1.06 0.40
N LEU A 79 5.10 -1.91 0.03
CA LEU A 79 6.48 -1.66 0.41
C LEU A 79 7.04 -0.42 -0.27
N THR A 80 6.71 -0.22 -1.54
CA THR A 80 7.16 0.94 -2.31
C THR A 80 6.68 2.25 -1.67
N VAL A 81 5.46 2.26 -1.13
CA VAL A 81 4.92 3.43 -0.42
C VAL A 81 5.52 3.54 0.98
N PHE A 82 5.69 2.40 1.65
CA PHE A 82 6.13 2.38 3.05
C PHE A 82 7.54 2.90 3.22
N VAL A 83 8.47 2.55 2.34
CA VAL A 83 9.88 2.94 2.52
C VAL A 83 10.04 4.46 2.52
N PRO A 84 9.55 5.22 1.50
CA PRO A 84 9.62 6.68 1.57
C PRO A 84 8.87 7.26 2.76
N PHE A 85 7.71 6.71 3.11
CA PHE A 85 6.94 7.15 4.26
C PHE A 85 7.76 7.01 5.53
N ALA A 86 8.38 5.85 5.74
CA ALA A 86 9.17 5.60 6.95
C ALA A 86 10.37 6.55 7.03
N MET A 87 11.02 6.80 5.90
CA MET A 87 12.22 7.63 5.88
C MET A 87 11.90 9.12 6.06
N PHE A 88 10.85 9.62 5.42
CA PHE A 88 10.59 11.05 5.37
C PHE A 88 9.57 11.51 6.39
N TYR A 89 8.53 10.73 6.64
CA TYR A 89 7.50 11.11 7.60
C TYR A 89 7.81 10.63 9.00
N MET A 90 8.26 9.38 9.15
CA MET A 90 8.55 8.79 10.46
C MET A 90 10.00 8.98 10.90
N ASP A 91 10.83 9.60 10.07
CA ASP A 91 12.23 9.90 10.37
C ASP A 91 13.06 8.66 10.71
N GLN A 92 12.77 7.54 10.05
CA GLN A 92 13.52 6.31 10.23
C GLN A 92 14.73 6.28 9.28
N PRO A 93 15.87 5.75 9.73
CA PRO A 93 17.05 5.67 8.85
C PRO A 93 16.84 4.60 7.77
N PHE A 94 17.45 4.84 6.61
CA PHE A 94 17.48 3.84 5.54
C PHE A 94 18.31 2.64 5.99
N LYS A 95 17.82 1.43 5.72
CA LYS A 95 18.51 0.19 6.05
C LYS A 95 18.69 -0.64 4.78
N LEU A 96 19.86 -1.28 4.69
CA LEU A 96 20.15 -2.16 3.56
C LEU A 96 19.13 -3.31 3.46
N ASP A 97 18.56 -3.72 4.58
CA ASP A 97 17.54 -4.76 4.59
C ASP A 97 16.31 -4.37 3.77
N TYR A 98 16.03 -3.09 3.61
CA TYR A 98 14.94 -2.64 2.73
C TYR A 98 15.21 -3.02 1.28
N VAL A 99 16.48 -2.94 0.86
CA VAL A 99 16.89 -3.35 -0.50
C VAL A 99 16.67 -4.86 -0.68
N TRP A 100 17.09 -5.66 0.30
CA TRP A 100 16.91 -7.10 0.24
C TRP A 100 15.43 -7.47 0.21
N ALA A 101 14.60 -6.82 1.04
CA ALA A 101 13.16 -7.04 1.05
C ALA A 101 12.54 -6.68 -0.29
N ALA A 102 12.95 -5.57 -0.89
CA ALA A 102 12.45 -5.14 -2.19
C ALA A 102 12.83 -6.15 -3.27
N LEU A 103 14.05 -6.70 -3.23
CA LEU A 103 14.47 -7.72 -4.19
C LEU A 103 13.66 -9.00 -4.03
N CYS A 104 13.33 -9.39 -2.80
CA CYS A 104 12.46 -10.54 -2.56
C CYS A 104 11.07 -10.32 -3.13
N LEU A 105 10.52 -9.10 -3.01
CA LEU A 105 9.22 -8.79 -3.58
C LEU A 105 9.25 -8.76 -5.10
N VAL A 106 10.33 -8.28 -5.69
CA VAL A 106 10.51 -8.35 -7.15
C VAL A 106 10.49 -9.81 -7.59
N GLY A 107 11.18 -10.69 -6.84
CA GLY A 107 11.13 -12.13 -7.11
C GLY A 107 9.74 -12.69 -6.98
N ALA A 108 8.98 -12.27 -5.95
CA ALA A 108 7.61 -12.72 -5.75
C ALA A 108 6.72 -12.31 -6.92
N VAL A 109 6.85 -11.06 -7.38
CA VAL A 109 6.09 -10.57 -8.53
C VAL A 109 6.42 -11.39 -9.77
N TYR A 110 7.71 -11.65 -10.00
CA TYR A 110 8.14 -12.45 -11.14
C TYR A 110 7.48 -13.82 -11.16
N PHE A 111 7.52 -14.52 -10.02
CA PHE A 111 6.98 -15.88 -9.96
C PHE A 111 5.46 -15.91 -10.07
N ILE A 112 4.76 -14.96 -9.46
CA ILE A 112 3.30 -14.98 -9.48
C ILE A 112 2.75 -14.63 -10.86
N PHE A 113 3.43 -13.75 -11.61
CA PHE A 113 2.98 -13.36 -12.95
C PHE A 113 3.49 -14.32 -14.02
N ARG A 114 4.46 -15.14 -13.70
CA ARG A 114 4.97 -16.16 -14.61
C ARG A 114 4.03 -17.36 -14.74
N SER A 115 3.32 -17.68 -13.69
CA SER A 115 2.47 -18.89 -13.65
C SER A 115 1.11 -18.75 -14.30
#